data_b97b875c361b3c56e4f121e2abcca34d
#
_entry.id   b97b875c361b3c56e4f121e2abcca34d
#
_cell.length_a   1.000
_cell.length_b   1.000
_cell.length_c   1.000
_cell.angle_alpha   90.00
_cell.angle_beta   90.00
_cell.angle_gamma   90.00
#
_symmetry.space_group_name_H-M   'P 1'
#
loop_
_entity.id
_entity.type
_entity.pdbx_description
1 polymer ?
#
loop_
_entity_poly.entity_id
_entity_poly.type
_entity_poly.pdbx_seq_one_letter_code
_entity_poly.pdbx_strand_id
1 'polypeptide(L)'
;MGSEMCIRDSLGVGIGGTPEKAMLLAKESLMEPLNMHELKATGPRDHLEELRLELFDKVNALGIGAQGLGGLTTVLDVKVKDYPTHAANKPVAVIPNCSATRHVHFTLNGTGPAEFTAPDLNEWPDIKFELGDEVKRVNLDTLTQDELRSWQSGDTLLLSGKMLTGRDAAHKKLV
;
A
#
# COMPACT_ATOMS: atom_id res chain seq x y z
N MET A 1 -8.21 -0.68 12.79
CA MET A 1 -6.85 -1.20 12.54
C MET A 1 -6.80 -2.50 11.71
N GLY A 2 -7.90 -3.12 11.36
CA GLY A 2 -7.90 -4.39 10.63
C GLY A 2 -7.86 -4.27 9.10
N SER A 3 -8.49 -3.28 8.52
CA SER A 3 -8.61 -3.14 7.07
C SER A 3 -7.37 -2.54 6.40
N GLU A 4 -6.64 -1.69 7.10
CA GLU A 4 -5.44 -1.05 6.58
C GLU A 4 -4.26 -2.00 6.43
N MET A 5 -4.25 -3.12 7.16
CA MET A 5 -3.16 -4.09 7.13
C MET A 5 -3.07 -4.93 5.86
N CYS A 6 -4.03 -4.84 4.97
CA CYS A 6 -4.06 -5.62 3.74
C CYS A 6 -3.92 -4.78 2.46
N ILE A 7 -3.49 -3.52 2.59
CA ILE A 7 -2.94 -2.77 1.47
C ILE A 7 -1.59 -3.40 1.14
N ARG A 8 -1.39 -3.75 -0.10
CA ARG A 8 -0.07 -4.12 -0.60
C ARG A 8 0.69 -2.83 -0.88
N ASP A 9 1.26 -2.27 0.19
CA ASP A 9 1.88 -0.94 0.11
C ASP A 9 3.16 -0.91 -0.70
N SER A 10 3.86 -2.03 -0.86
CA SER A 10 5.04 -2.07 -1.71
C SER A 10 5.25 -3.41 -2.39
N LEU A 11 5.89 -3.36 -3.56
CA LEU A 11 6.40 -4.53 -4.26
C LEU A 11 7.92 -4.50 -4.27
N GLY A 12 8.54 -5.59 -3.82
CA GLY A 12 9.97 -5.82 -4.01
C GLY A 12 10.20 -6.68 -5.22
N VAL A 13 11.00 -6.20 -6.16
CA VAL A 13 11.34 -6.91 -7.40
C VAL A 13 12.84 -7.14 -7.45
N GLY A 14 13.24 -8.38 -7.67
CA GLY A 14 14.62 -8.76 -7.89
C GLY A 14 14.79 -9.35 -9.28
N ILE A 15 15.77 -8.87 -10.02
CA ILE A 15 16.03 -9.27 -11.41
C ILE A 15 17.47 -9.74 -11.55
N GLY A 16 17.66 -10.90 -12.17
CA GLY A 16 19.00 -11.40 -12.49
C GLY A 16 19.63 -12.29 -11.43
N GLY A 17 20.89 -12.64 -11.62
CA GLY A 17 21.61 -13.63 -10.84
C GLY A 17 21.08 -15.05 -11.04
N THR A 18 20.96 -15.80 -9.95
CA THR A 18 20.23 -17.07 -9.87
C THR A 18 18.81 -16.84 -9.34
N PRO A 19 17.88 -17.81 -9.42
CA PRO A 19 16.55 -17.68 -8.82
C PRO A 19 16.61 -17.28 -7.34
N GLU A 20 17.51 -17.86 -6.56
CA GLU A 20 17.70 -17.56 -5.14
C GLU A 20 18.21 -16.12 -4.96
N LYS A 21 19.14 -15.67 -5.82
CA LYS A 21 19.65 -14.30 -5.78
C LYS A 21 18.54 -13.29 -6.13
N ALA A 22 17.74 -13.57 -7.14
CA ALA A 22 16.59 -12.71 -7.49
C ALA A 22 15.61 -12.59 -6.32
N MET A 23 15.31 -13.68 -5.61
CA MET A 23 14.46 -13.67 -4.42
C MET A 23 15.07 -12.83 -3.29
N LEU A 24 16.37 -12.96 -3.06
CA LEU A 24 17.09 -12.17 -2.06
C LEU A 24 17.06 -10.67 -2.42
N LEU A 25 17.33 -10.32 -3.67
CA LEU A 25 17.25 -8.94 -4.16
C LEU A 25 15.86 -8.34 -3.99
N ALA A 26 14.80 -9.10 -4.30
CA ALA A 26 13.42 -8.67 -4.07
C ALA A 26 13.16 -8.41 -2.58
N LYS A 27 13.68 -9.24 -1.68
CA LYS A 27 13.54 -9.05 -0.24
C LYS A 27 14.34 -7.85 0.26
N GLU A 28 15.58 -7.69 -0.18
CA GLU A 28 16.45 -6.57 0.18
C GLU A 28 15.86 -5.23 -0.29
N SER A 29 15.27 -5.20 -1.49
CA SER A 29 14.68 -3.97 -2.04
C SER A 29 13.55 -3.42 -1.16
N LEU A 30 12.79 -4.28 -0.49
CA LEU A 30 11.71 -3.89 0.43
C LEU A 30 12.21 -3.16 1.68
N MET A 31 13.51 -3.27 2.01
CA MET A 31 14.09 -2.59 3.16
C MET A 31 14.51 -1.14 2.85
N GLU A 32 14.43 -0.73 1.60
CA GLU A 32 14.72 0.64 1.21
C GLU A 32 13.56 1.58 1.58
N PRO A 33 13.85 2.85 1.93
CA PRO A 33 12.80 3.82 2.24
C PRO A 33 11.82 4.01 1.09
N LEU A 34 10.57 4.32 1.40
CA LEU A 34 9.58 4.75 0.41
C LEU A 34 9.99 6.12 -0.13
N ASN A 35 10.13 6.22 -1.45
CA ASN A 35 10.56 7.45 -2.11
C ASN A 35 9.88 7.71 -3.45
N MET A 36 8.72 7.11 -3.70
CA MET A 36 8.02 7.26 -4.97
C MET A 36 7.60 8.70 -5.27
N HIS A 37 7.25 9.48 -4.25
CA HIS A 37 6.92 10.90 -4.42
C HIS A 37 8.14 11.70 -4.90
N GLU A 38 9.29 11.48 -4.29
CA GLU A 38 10.55 12.11 -4.69
C GLU A 38 10.93 11.71 -6.12
N LEU A 39 10.87 10.40 -6.42
CA LEU A 39 11.18 9.87 -7.74
C LEU A 39 10.27 10.46 -8.83
N LYS A 40 8.98 10.62 -8.57
CA LYS A 40 8.05 11.27 -9.50
C LYS A 40 8.35 12.76 -9.70
N ALA A 41 8.78 13.45 -8.66
CA ALA A 41 9.10 14.87 -8.70
C ALA A 41 10.41 15.15 -9.42
N THR A 42 11.44 14.32 -9.21
CA THR A 42 12.79 14.52 -9.76
C THR A 42 12.98 13.85 -11.13
N GLY A 43 12.16 12.88 -11.47
CA GLY A 43 12.31 11.99 -12.61
C GLY A 43 13.35 10.88 -12.38
N PRO A 44 13.36 9.86 -13.24
CA PRO A 44 14.27 8.72 -13.12
C PRO A 44 15.71 9.11 -13.52
N ARG A 45 16.67 8.59 -12.76
CA ARG A 45 18.12 8.83 -12.99
C ARG A 45 18.78 7.67 -13.74
N ASP A 46 18.15 6.49 -13.69
CA ASP A 46 18.63 5.27 -14.33
C ASP A 46 17.47 4.37 -14.80
N HIS A 47 17.81 3.29 -15.50
CA HIS A 47 16.84 2.35 -16.04
C HIS A 47 16.02 1.59 -14.98
N LEU A 48 16.54 1.43 -13.77
CA LEU A 48 15.78 0.80 -12.68
C LEU A 48 14.71 1.74 -12.14
N GLU A 49 15.03 3.01 -12.02
CA GLU A 49 14.05 4.04 -11.63
C GLU A 49 12.98 4.24 -12.70
N GLU A 50 13.33 4.17 -14.00
CA GLU A 50 12.35 4.14 -15.10
C GLU A 50 11.41 2.95 -14.98
N LEU A 51 11.96 1.75 -14.76
CA LEU A 51 11.18 0.53 -14.57
C LEU A 51 10.30 0.61 -13.32
N ARG A 52 10.76 1.22 -12.24
CA ARG A 52 9.96 1.43 -11.02
C ARG A 52 8.72 2.28 -11.32
N LEU A 53 8.88 3.39 -12.03
CA LEU A 53 7.76 4.27 -12.42
C LEU A 53 6.77 3.52 -13.33
N GLU A 54 7.28 2.82 -14.33
CA GLU A 54 6.45 2.05 -15.25
C GLU A 54 5.63 0.97 -14.52
N LEU A 55 6.27 0.21 -13.63
CA LEU A 55 5.61 -0.83 -12.86
C LEU A 55 4.61 -0.23 -11.87
N PHE A 56 4.94 0.89 -11.22
CA PHE A 56 4.05 1.58 -10.30
C PHE A 56 2.73 1.99 -11.00
N ASP A 57 2.83 2.60 -12.17
CA ASP A 57 1.66 3.05 -12.92
C ASP A 57 0.84 1.86 -13.43
N LYS A 58 1.48 0.82 -13.97
CA LYS A 58 0.80 -0.39 -14.45
C LYS A 58 0.09 -1.15 -13.32
N VAL A 59 0.71 -1.28 -12.16
CA VAL A 59 0.11 -1.99 -11.02
C VAL A 59 -1.08 -1.21 -10.46
N ASN A 60 -0.98 0.12 -10.35
CA ASN A 60 -2.10 0.94 -9.91
C ASN A 60 -3.24 0.97 -10.93
N ALA A 61 -2.92 0.93 -12.24
CA ALA A 61 -3.93 0.84 -13.30
C ALA A 61 -4.76 -0.46 -13.28
N LEU A 62 -4.32 -1.50 -12.55
CA LEU A 62 -5.12 -2.71 -12.35
C LEU A 62 -6.40 -2.46 -11.53
N GLY A 63 -6.48 -1.36 -10.79
CA GLY A 63 -7.66 -1.00 -10.00
C GLY A 63 -7.99 -1.99 -8.87
N ILE A 64 -7.04 -2.83 -8.46
CA ILE A 64 -7.25 -3.85 -7.41
C ILE A 64 -7.55 -3.19 -6.08
N GLY A 65 -6.83 -2.13 -5.75
CA GLY A 65 -7.02 -1.36 -4.52
C GLY A 65 -6.71 -2.14 -3.24
N ALA A 66 -7.04 -1.52 -2.12
CA ALA A 66 -6.87 -2.13 -0.80
C ALA A 66 -7.74 -3.39 -0.68
N GLN A 67 -7.15 -4.50 -0.25
CA GLN A 67 -7.82 -5.80 -0.06
C GLN A 67 -8.52 -6.36 -1.31
N GLY A 68 -8.22 -5.85 -2.50
CA GLY A 68 -8.93 -6.26 -3.71
C GLY A 68 -10.37 -5.73 -3.81
N LEU A 69 -10.70 -4.70 -3.06
CA LEU A 69 -12.03 -4.08 -3.04
C LEU A 69 -12.19 -2.96 -4.09
N GLY A 70 -11.19 -2.77 -4.93
CA GLY A 70 -11.17 -1.69 -5.91
C GLY A 70 -10.53 -0.41 -5.36
N GLY A 71 -10.15 0.49 -6.26
CA GLY A 71 -9.58 1.79 -5.92
C GLY A 71 -8.41 2.19 -6.80
N LEU A 72 -8.01 3.45 -6.67
CA LEU A 72 -6.93 4.05 -7.47
C LEU A 72 -5.53 3.64 -7.01
N THR A 73 -5.39 3.21 -5.75
CA THR A 73 -4.10 2.87 -5.15
C THR A 73 -4.06 1.39 -4.81
N THR A 74 -3.26 0.64 -5.54
CA THR A 74 -2.97 -0.77 -5.30
C THR A 74 -1.62 -0.92 -4.58
N VAL A 75 -0.63 -0.10 -4.96
CA VAL A 75 0.69 -0.02 -4.31
C VAL A 75 1.10 1.43 -4.08
N LEU A 76 1.86 1.67 -3.03
CA LEU A 76 2.45 2.97 -2.69
C LEU A 76 3.86 3.13 -3.26
N ASP A 77 4.57 2.04 -3.42
CA ASP A 77 5.90 2.02 -4.03
C ASP A 77 6.21 0.67 -4.70
N VAL A 78 7.08 0.72 -5.68
CA VAL A 78 7.70 -0.45 -6.31
C VAL A 78 9.21 -0.31 -6.19
N LYS A 79 9.85 -1.29 -5.58
CA LYS A 79 11.31 -1.35 -5.37
C LYS A 79 11.90 -2.38 -6.31
N VAL A 80 12.96 -2.02 -7.01
CA VAL A 80 13.62 -2.91 -7.97
C VAL A 80 15.12 -2.94 -7.67
N LYS A 81 15.68 -4.15 -7.60
CA LYS A 81 17.12 -4.39 -7.60
C LYS A 81 17.47 -5.39 -8.70
N ASP A 82 18.61 -5.19 -9.33
CA ASP A 82 19.11 -6.10 -10.34
C ASP A 82 20.50 -6.65 -10.00
N TYR A 83 20.86 -7.68 -10.71
CA TYR A 83 22.18 -8.30 -10.65
C TYR A 83 22.52 -8.95 -12.01
N PRO A 84 23.77 -8.88 -12.47
CA PRO A 84 24.15 -9.54 -13.71
C PRO A 84 23.81 -11.03 -13.72
N THR A 85 23.35 -11.51 -14.86
CA THR A 85 22.97 -12.91 -15.05
C THR A 85 23.52 -13.45 -16.37
N HIS A 86 23.54 -14.77 -16.49
CA HIS A 86 23.90 -15.43 -17.74
C HIS A 86 22.88 -15.12 -18.84
N ALA A 87 23.34 -14.90 -20.06
CA ALA A 87 22.49 -14.49 -21.19
C ALA A 87 21.32 -15.45 -21.50
N ALA A 88 21.45 -16.74 -21.13
CA ALA A 88 20.39 -17.74 -21.29
C ALA A 88 19.36 -17.76 -20.15
N ASN A 89 19.55 -16.97 -19.09
CA ASN A 89 18.69 -16.94 -17.91
C ASN A 89 18.08 -15.57 -17.71
N LYS A 90 16.85 -15.54 -17.20
CA LYS A 90 16.18 -14.30 -16.81
C LYS A 90 15.39 -14.53 -15.52
N PRO A 91 16.06 -14.79 -14.39
CA PRO A 91 15.36 -14.97 -13.13
C PRO A 91 14.76 -13.64 -12.67
N VAL A 92 13.49 -13.67 -12.30
CA VAL A 92 12.78 -12.55 -11.73
C VAL A 92 12.00 -13.05 -10.53
N ALA A 93 12.07 -12.33 -9.42
CA ALA A 93 11.27 -12.58 -8.23
C ALA A 93 10.49 -11.34 -7.83
N VAL A 94 9.27 -11.54 -7.36
CA VAL A 94 8.40 -10.46 -6.88
C VAL A 94 7.88 -10.83 -5.49
N ILE A 95 8.07 -9.94 -4.53
CA ILE A 95 7.57 -10.10 -3.17
C ILE A 95 6.57 -8.96 -2.88
N PRO A 96 5.26 -9.26 -2.83
CA PRO A 96 4.29 -8.28 -2.34
C PRO A 96 4.47 -8.10 -0.84
N ASN A 97 4.52 -6.86 -0.40
CA ASN A 97 4.63 -6.49 1.01
C ASN A 97 3.39 -5.76 1.49
N CYS A 98 3.13 -5.81 2.76
CA CYS A 98 1.94 -5.23 3.39
C CYS A 98 2.38 -4.24 4.47
N SER A 99 1.57 -3.23 4.73
CA SER A 99 1.81 -2.24 5.81
C SER A 99 1.94 -2.85 7.22
N ALA A 100 1.55 -4.12 7.38
CA ALA A 100 1.82 -4.88 8.60
C ALA A 100 3.31 -5.17 8.82
N THR A 101 4.10 -5.24 7.73
CA THR A 101 5.55 -5.40 7.81
C THR A 101 6.18 -4.04 8.09
N ARG A 102 6.53 -3.82 9.33
CA ARG A 102 7.16 -2.57 9.77
C ARG A 102 8.67 -2.72 9.85
N HIS A 103 9.39 -1.72 9.37
CA HIS A 103 10.84 -1.65 9.53
C HIS A 103 11.27 -0.20 9.78
N VAL A 104 12.44 -0.04 10.37
CA VAL A 104 13.04 1.25 10.66
C VAL A 104 14.54 1.14 10.54
N HIS A 105 15.18 2.20 10.05
CA HIS A 105 16.63 2.30 9.96
C HIS A 105 17.15 3.26 11.00
N PHE A 106 18.17 2.85 11.73
CA PHE A 106 18.86 3.70 12.71
C PHE A 106 20.30 3.26 12.87
N THR A 107 21.13 4.16 13.38
CA THR A 107 22.55 3.89 13.64
C THR A 107 22.78 3.84 15.13
N LEU A 108 23.39 2.76 15.61
CA LEU A 108 23.87 2.65 16.98
C LEU A 108 25.26 3.27 17.03
N ASN A 109 25.39 4.40 17.74
CA ASN A 109 26.66 5.13 17.89
C ASN A 109 27.31 4.95 19.28
N GLY A 110 26.69 4.17 20.15
CA GLY A 110 27.16 3.90 21.52
C GLY A 110 26.90 5.03 22.53
N THR A 111 26.18 6.08 22.15
CA THR A 111 25.93 7.24 23.06
C THR A 111 24.60 7.18 23.80
N GLY A 112 23.80 6.13 23.59
CA GLY A 112 22.50 5.97 24.24
C GLY A 112 21.51 5.13 23.44
N PRO A 113 20.22 5.13 23.80
CA PRO A 113 19.18 4.46 23.05
C PRO A 113 19.01 5.12 21.66
N ALA A 114 18.52 4.33 20.68
CA ALA A 114 18.19 4.87 19.37
C ALA A 114 17.05 5.89 19.49
N GLU A 115 17.25 7.04 18.88
CA GLU A 115 16.22 8.07 18.76
C GLU A 115 15.56 8.00 17.39
N PHE A 116 14.24 8.08 17.39
CA PHE A 116 13.43 8.10 16.16
C PHE A 116 12.70 9.43 16.05
N THR A 117 12.88 10.11 14.94
CA THR A 117 12.10 11.30 14.62
C THR A 117 10.69 10.86 14.26
N ALA A 118 9.70 11.37 14.97
CA ALA A 118 8.31 11.16 14.59
C ALA A 118 8.04 11.83 13.23
N PRO A 119 7.24 11.21 12.33
CA PRO A 119 6.89 11.84 11.07
C PRO A 119 6.08 13.13 11.32
N ASP A 120 6.37 14.16 10.54
CA ASP A 120 5.56 15.38 10.56
C ASP A 120 4.24 15.13 9.81
N LEU A 121 3.15 15.03 10.57
CA LEU A 121 1.81 14.80 10.00
C LEU A 121 1.28 16.01 9.21
N ASN A 122 1.88 17.19 9.35
CA ASN A 122 1.50 18.37 8.57
C ASN A 122 1.98 18.30 7.11
N GLU A 123 2.94 17.42 6.81
CA GLU A 123 3.38 17.16 5.43
C GLU A 123 2.35 16.34 4.63
N TRP A 124 1.36 15.75 5.30
CA TRP A 124 0.35 14.95 4.63
C TRP A 124 -0.68 15.85 3.95
N PRO A 125 -1.01 15.58 2.68
CA PRO A 125 -1.96 16.41 1.96
C PRO A 125 -3.36 16.31 2.59
N ASP A 126 -4.00 17.46 2.75
CA ASP A 126 -5.42 17.51 3.10
C ASP A 126 -6.25 17.17 1.85
N ILE A 127 -6.65 15.92 1.73
CA ILE A 127 -7.39 15.43 0.56
C ILE A 127 -8.88 15.78 0.74
N LYS A 128 -9.37 16.71 -0.06
CA LYS A 128 -10.79 17.00 -0.17
C LYS A 128 -11.42 16.09 -1.22
N PHE A 129 -12.38 15.28 -0.80
CA PHE A 129 -13.18 14.49 -1.73
C PHE A 129 -14.34 15.35 -2.23
N GLU A 130 -14.41 15.55 -3.54
CA GLU A 130 -15.62 16.07 -4.17
C GLU A 130 -16.63 14.92 -4.24
N LEU A 131 -17.67 15.04 -3.45
CA LEU A 131 -18.77 14.09 -3.44
C LEU A 131 -19.74 14.50 -4.54
N GLY A 132 -19.98 13.61 -5.50
CA GLY A 132 -21.03 13.82 -6.51
C GLY A 132 -22.44 13.94 -5.88
N ASP A 133 -23.38 14.52 -6.62
CA ASP A 133 -24.77 14.72 -6.18
C ASP A 133 -25.52 13.41 -5.91
N GLU A 134 -25.01 12.29 -6.43
CA GLU A 134 -25.60 10.94 -6.29
C GLU A 134 -25.28 10.26 -4.94
N VAL A 135 -24.44 10.87 -4.10
CA VAL A 135 -24.02 10.28 -2.83
C VAL A 135 -25.11 10.44 -1.77
N LYS A 136 -25.65 9.33 -1.29
CA LYS A 136 -26.58 9.29 -0.18
C LYS A 136 -25.84 9.48 1.14
N ARG A 137 -26.23 10.47 1.94
CA ARG A 137 -25.69 10.70 3.29
C ARG A 137 -26.50 9.93 4.31
N VAL A 138 -25.86 9.04 5.06
CA VAL A 138 -26.51 8.16 6.03
C VAL A 138 -25.86 8.34 7.40
N ASN A 139 -26.71 8.51 8.42
CA ASN A 139 -26.27 8.52 9.81
C ASN A 139 -26.57 7.16 10.44
N LEU A 140 -25.51 6.41 10.77
CA LEU A 140 -25.62 5.05 11.33
C LEU A 140 -26.26 5.01 12.72
N ASP A 141 -26.18 6.12 13.49
CA ASP A 141 -26.76 6.16 14.83
C ASP A 141 -28.31 6.27 14.79
N THR A 142 -28.87 6.71 13.65
CA THR A 142 -30.32 6.87 13.44
C THR A 142 -30.86 5.99 12.30
N LEU A 143 -30.01 5.15 11.71
CA LEU A 143 -30.36 4.28 10.59
C LEU A 143 -31.49 3.31 10.94
N THR A 144 -32.53 3.29 10.11
CA THR A 144 -33.67 2.37 10.26
C THR A 144 -33.49 1.12 9.40
N GLN A 145 -34.18 0.03 9.79
CA GLN A 145 -34.17 -1.22 9.01
C GLN A 145 -34.78 -1.04 7.61
N ASP A 146 -35.76 -0.16 7.47
CA ASP A 146 -36.41 0.08 6.18
C ASP A 146 -35.48 0.88 5.24
N GLU A 147 -34.74 1.83 5.76
CA GLU A 147 -33.69 2.53 5.01
C GLU A 147 -32.59 1.57 4.58
N LEU A 148 -32.11 0.71 5.48
CA LEU A 148 -31.12 -0.30 5.16
C LEU A 148 -31.57 -1.23 4.02
N ARG A 149 -32.85 -1.66 4.02
CA ARG A 149 -33.41 -2.52 2.98
C ARG A 149 -33.64 -1.81 1.64
N SER A 150 -33.67 -0.49 1.65
CA SER A 150 -33.85 0.31 0.44
C SER A 150 -32.55 0.43 -0.40
N TRP A 151 -31.40 0.10 0.18
CA TRP A 151 -30.12 0.18 -0.50
C TRP A 151 -29.98 -0.87 -1.59
N GLN A 152 -29.31 -0.50 -2.66
CA GLN A 152 -29.08 -1.38 -3.80
C GLN A 152 -27.57 -1.53 -4.06
N SER A 153 -27.21 -2.64 -4.67
CA SER A 153 -25.82 -2.86 -5.12
C SER A 153 -25.43 -1.77 -6.12
N GLY A 154 -24.32 -1.09 -5.84
CA GLY A 154 -23.84 0.05 -6.63
C GLY A 154 -24.18 1.43 -6.04
N ASP A 155 -25.01 1.51 -5.00
CA ASP A 155 -25.23 2.77 -4.28
C ASP A 155 -23.93 3.28 -3.65
N THR A 156 -23.65 4.57 -3.81
CA THR A 156 -22.56 5.26 -3.10
C THR A 156 -23.10 5.93 -1.86
N LEU A 157 -22.61 5.52 -0.69
CA LEU A 157 -23.08 5.99 0.60
C LEU A 157 -21.97 6.74 1.35
N LEU A 158 -22.27 7.89 1.90
CA LEU A 158 -21.43 8.58 2.88
C LEU A 158 -21.94 8.29 4.28
N LEU A 159 -21.26 7.40 4.98
CA LEU A 159 -21.64 6.95 6.31
C LEU A 159 -21.07 7.87 7.38
N SER A 160 -21.88 8.31 8.33
CA SER A 160 -21.47 8.99 9.55
C SER A 160 -22.06 8.29 10.77
N GLY A 161 -21.46 8.51 11.95
CA GLY A 161 -21.90 7.87 13.18
C GLY A 161 -20.93 6.80 13.70
N LYS A 162 -21.37 6.04 14.70
CA LYS A 162 -20.56 5.03 15.36
C LYS A 162 -20.49 3.75 14.51
N MET A 163 -19.26 3.34 14.16
CA MET A 163 -19.00 2.12 13.43
C MET A 163 -17.96 1.27 14.17
N LEU A 164 -18.22 -0.03 14.29
CA LEU A 164 -17.28 -0.99 14.85
C LEU A 164 -16.62 -1.75 13.71
N THR A 165 -15.32 -1.88 13.79
CA THR A 165 -14.53 -2.70 12.85
C THR A 165 -14.10 -3.99 13.53
N GLY A 166 -14.18 -5.10 12.79
CA GLY A 166 -13.77 -6.40 13.31
C GLY A 166 -13.31 -7.33 12.20
N ARG A 167 -12.45 -8.27 12.55
CA ARG A 167 -12.05 -9.40 11.72
C ARG A 167 -12.43 -10.70 12.40
N ASP A 168 -11.90 -11.82 11.92
CA ASP A 168 -12.23 -13.21 12.27
C ASP A 168 -12.46 -13.44 13.77
N ALA A 169 -11.55 -12.92 14.63
CA ALA A 169 -11.68 -13.06 16.08
C ALA A 169 -12.86 -12.27 16.67
N ALA A 170 -13.22 -11.14 16.07
CA ALA A 170 -14.40 -10.37 16.47
C ALA A 170 -15.68 -11.07 16.02
N HIS A 171 -15.74 -11.53 14.78
CA HIS A 171 -16.88 -12.29 14.25
C HIS A 171 -17.13 -13.55 15.09
N LYS A 172 -16.09 -14.30 15.48
CA LYS A 172 -16.21 -15.45 16.35
C LYS A 172 -16.82 -15.16 17.73
N LYS A 173 -16.73 -13.90 18.20
CA LYS A 173 -17.33 -13.48 19.47
C LYS A 173 -18.77 -13.00 19.34
N LEU A 174 -19.23 -12.72 18.11
CA LEU A 174 -20.58 -12.25 17.83
C LEU A 174 -21.55 -13.41 17.54
N VAL A 175 -21.02 -14.60 17.28
CA VAL A 175 -21.72 -15.85 17.11
C VAL A 175 -21.68 -16.62 18.42
#